data_d32f2a9636de82223f8bd9534246f2f7
#
_entry.id   d32f2a9636de82223f8bd9534246f2f7
#
_cell.length_a   1.000
_cell.length_b   1.000
_cell.length_c   1.000
_cell.angle_alpha   90.00
_cell.angle_beta   90.00
_cell.angle_gamma   90.00
#
_symmetry.space_group_name_H-M   'P 1'
#
loop_
_entity.id
_entity.type
_entity.pdbx_description
1 polymer ?
#
loop_
_entity_poly.entity_id
_entity_poly.type
_entity_poly.pdbx_seq_one_letter_code
_entity_poly.pdbx_strand_id
1 'polypeptide(L)'
;MGFGDMDAAVADRFATYVDGLSEVIGHKDRVRPLRDYCMGLMLPCERKSVEPMAAVTAPSRTAAQHQSLLHFVSEGNWSDERVLAKVREMVLPAIEGAGPIEAWIIDDTGFPKQGRHSVGVARQYCGQLGKQDNCQVAVSLSIANHHASLPVTYRLYLPKDWADDSKRRRKTGVPDGVGFKTKPEIALEQIAAACKARLPRGVVLMDAGYGCNTELRAGIEALALRYVAGIMPHTTVWAWGTGPLPPKKWSGNGRPPKLIRRDKKHQPVSVKELALGLPKRAWRTIKWREGTSGVLSSRFARVRVRVAHRDYNLTESRSEEWLLIEWPKGEGAPTKYWLSTLASDISFHDLVDITKLRWRIERDYQELKQEVGLGHFEGRGWRGFHHHATLCIAAYGFLISERETIPPWGPGRAWLFPQSAIPRDYRPRGSAFADRTSRPELDLNHARSTDPRAGQDAATMSVL
;
A
#
# COMPACT_ATOMS: atom_id res chain seq x y z
N MET A 1 -31.87 -3.64 -26.11
CA MET A 1 -31.10 -2.41 -25.93
C MET A 1 -29.97 -2.42 -26.94
N GLY A 2 -29.92 -1.44 -27.85
CA GLY A 2 -28.85 -1.31 -28.84
C GLY A 2 -27.57 -0.76 -28.22
N PHE A 3 -26.42 -0.91 -28.89
CA PHE A 3 -25.11 -0.40 -28.43
C PHE A 3 -25.14 1.10 -28.07
N GLY A 4 -25.88 1.92 -28.81
CA GLY A 4 -26.02 3.36 -28.56
C GLY A 4 -26.75 3.70 -27.25
N ASP A 5 -27.67 2.87 -26.80
CA ASP A 5 -28.42 3.11 -25.56
C ASP A 5 -27.58 2.83 -24.30
N MET A 6 -26.61 1.90 -24.39
CA MET A 6 -25.69 1.60 -23.28
C MET A 6 -24.66 2.70 -23.08
N ASP A 7 -24.11 3.27 -24.14
CA ASP A 7 -23.16 4.40 -24.06
C ASP A 7 -23.81 5.64 -23.46
N ALA A 8 -25.07 5.92 -23.80
CA ALA A 8 -25.85 7.02 -23.22
C ALA A 8 -26.08 6.82 -21.71
N ALA A 9 -26.45 5.60 -21.29
CA ALA A 9 -26.69 5.29 -19.89
C ALA A 9 -25.43 5.38 -19.02
N VAL A 10 -24.24 4.99 -19.54
CA VAL A 10 -22.96 5.17 -18.84
C VAL A 10 -22.60 6.65 -18.75
N ALA A 11 -22.83 7.42 -19.82
CA ALA A 11 -22.59 8.87 -19.84
C ALA A 11 -23.45 9.61 -18.80
N ASP A 12 -24.73 9.22 -18.64
CA ASP A 12 -25.64 9.79 -17.66
C ASP A 12 -25.22 9.45 -16.22
N ARG A 13 -24.82 8.21 -15.96
CA ARG A 13 -24.28 7.82 -14.64
C ARG A 13 -22.99 8.56 -14.32
N PHE A 14 -22.09 8.71 -15.30
CA PHE A 14 -20.89 9.49 -15.14
C PHE A 14 -21.20 10.98 -14.86
N ALA A 15 -22.17 11.57 -15.57
CA ALA A 15 -22.61 12.93 -15.32
C ALA A 15 -23.13 13.08 -13.89
N THR A 16 -24.00 12.19 -13.43
CA THR A 16 -24.53 12.14 -12.06
C THR A 16 -23.40 12.00 -11.03
N TYR A 17 -22.42 11.14 -11.30
CA TYR A 17 -21.26 10.95 -10.43
C TYR A 17 -20.43 12.23 -10.30
N VAL A 18 -20.12 12.90 -11.41
CA VAL A 18 -19.38 14.17 -11.41
C VAL A 18 -20.18 15.29 -10.75
N ASP A 19 -21.50 15.34 -10.94
CA ASP A 19 -22.35 16.31 -10.27
C ASP A 19 -22.28 16.14 -8.74
N GLY A 20 -22.31 14.89 -8.24
CA GLY A 20 -22.08 14.61 -6.82
C GLY A 20 -20.69 15.10 -6.33
N LEU A 21 -19.62 14.88 -7.08
CA LEU A 21 -18.29 15.42 -6.75
C LEU A 21 -18.26 16.95 -6.77
N SER A 22 -19.06 17.58 -7.64
CA SER A 22 -19.10 19.04 -7.79
C SER A 22 -19.64 19.76 -6.56
N GLU A 23 -20.46 19.11 -5.74
CA GLU A 23 -21.00 19.64 -4.48
C GLU A 23 -19.88 20.04 -3.49
N VAL A 24 -18.73 19.35 -3.55
CA VAL A 24 -17.60 19.56 -2.62
C VAL A 24 -16.43 20.29 -3.21
N ILE A 25 -16.46 20.62 -4.51
CA ILE A 25 -15.33 21.30 -5.23
C ILE A 25 -15.24 22.80 -4.92
N GLY A 26 -16.24 23.38 -4.30
CA GLY A 26 -16.23 24.70 -3.70
C GLY A 26 -16.55 25.89 -4.61
N HIS A 27 -16.52 25.79 -5.93
CA HIS A 27 -16.87 26.88 -6.85
C HIS A 27 -17.36 26.33 -8.20
N LYS A 28 -18.41 26.97 -8.77
CA LYS A 28 -19.02 26.54 -10.04
C LYS A 28 -18.07 26.49 -11.23
N ASP A 29 -17.09 27.37 -11.29
CA ASP A 29 -16.11 27.42 -12.38
C ASP A 29 -15.15 26.21 -12.38
N ARG A 30 -15.12 25.45 -11.28
CA ARG A 30 -14.33 24.23 -11.15
C ARG A 30 -15.05 22.96 -11.61
N VAL A 31 -16.36 23.04 -11.81
CA VAL A 31 -17.20 21.87 -12.19
C VAL A 31 -16.77 21.35 -13.57
N ARG A 32 -16.62 22.25 -14.55
CA ARG A 32 -16.20 21.86 -15.89
C ARG A 32 -14.79 21.28 -15.94
N PRO A 33 -13.75 21.94 -15.36
CA PRO A 33 -12.42 21.32 -15.28
C PRO A 33 -12.40 19.99 -14.53
N LEU A 34 -13.18 19.82 -13.46
CA LEU A 34 -13.34 18.54 -12.75
C LEU A 34 -13.85 17.46 -13.71
N ARG A 35 -14.96 17.72 -14.40
CA ARG A 35 -15.57 16.79 -15.37
C ARG A 35 -14.57 16.44 -16.47
N ASP A 36 -13.96 17.43 -17.09
CA ASP A 36 -13.04 17.26 -18.20
C ASP A 36 -11.77 16.50 -17.76
N TYR A 37 -11.29 16.75 -16.53
CA TYR A 37 -10.13 16.03 -15.98
C TYR A 37 -10.46 14.55 -15.74
N CYS A 38 -11.57 14.24 -15.04
CA CYS A 38 -12.01 12.88 -14.80
C CYS A 38 -12.28 12.14 -16.13
N MET A 39 -12.90 12.79 -17.08
CA MET A 39 -13.11 12.24 -18.43
C MET A 39 -11.78 11.94 -19.13
N GLY A 40 -10.80 12.87 -19.10
CA GLY A 40 -9.49 12.68 -19.70
C GLY A 40 -8.71 11.52 -19.08
N LEU A 41 -8.88 11.27 -17.77
CA LEU A 41 -8.28 10.11 -17.09
C LEU A 41 -8.88 8.78 -17.58
N MET A 42 -10.14 8.74 -18.00
CA MET A 42 -10.81 7.51 -18.46
C MET A 42 -10.70 7.30 -19.98
N LEU A 43 -10.62 8.38 -20.75
CA LEU A 43 -10.50 8.26 -22.23
C LEU A 43 -9.17 7.64 -22.64
N PRO A 44 -9.13 6.85 -23.71
CA PRO A 44 -7.90 6.30 -24.24
C PRO A 44 -6.98 7.42 -24.75
N CYS A 45 -5.78 7.51 -24.17
CA CYS A 45 -4.67 8.33 -24.65
C CYS A 45 -3.35 7.70 -24.15
N GLU A 46 -2.27 7.90 -24.92
CA GLU A 46 -0.96 7.29 -24.60
C GLU A 46 -0.45 7.68 -23.21
N ARG A 47 -0.75 8.92 -22.79
CA ARG A 47 -0.32 9.46 -21.52
C ARG A 47 -1.42 10.31 -20.90
N LYS A 48 -1.74 10.06 -19.65
CA LYS A 48 -2.74 10.81 -18.86
C LYS A 48 -2.10 12.05 -18.18
N SER A 49 -1.27 12.80 -18.92
CA SER A 49 -0.81 14.13 -18.50
C SER A 49 -1.73 15.23 -19.08
N VAL A 50 -1.60 16.44 -18.58
CA VAL A 50 -2.59 17.51 -18.82
C VAL A 50 -2.77 17.83 -20.31
N GLU A 51 -1.68 17.86 -21.09
CA GLU A 51 -1.75 18.20 -22.50
C GLU A 51 -2.46 17.14 -23.36
N PRO A 52 -2.11 15.84 -23.32
CA PRO A 52 -2.86 14.81 -24.02
C PRO A 52 -4.33 14.73 -23.60
N MET A 53 -4.62 14.88 -22.30
CA MET A 53 -6.00 14.93 -21.81
C MET A 53 -6.77 16.13 -22.37
N ALA A 54 -6.14 17.30 -22.48
CA ALA A 54 -6.75 18.49 -23.10
C ALA A 54 -7.05 18.25 -24.58
N ALA A 55 -6.17 17.57 -25.32
CA ALA A 55 -6.37 17.27 -26.73
C ALA A 55 -7.56 16.34 -26.98
N VAL A 56 -7.77 15.33 -26.10
CA VAL A 56 -8.90 14.40 -26.27
C VAL A 56 -10.23 14.95 -25.74
N THR A 57 -10.20 15.82 -24.70
CA THR A 57 -11.42 16.38 -24.12
C THR A 57 -11.91 17.64 -24.80
N ALA A 58 -11.04 18.37 -25.50
CA ALA A 58 -11.41 19.57 -26.24
C ALA A 58 -10.48 19.83 -27.46
N PRO A 59 -10.54 18.98 -28.50
CA PRO A 59 -9.60 19.01 -29.63
C PRO A 59 -9.60 20.34 -30.42
N SER A 60 -10.74 21.03 -30.48
CA SER A 60 -10.84 22.33 -31.16
C SER A 60 -10.23 23.51 -30.40
N ARG A 61 -9.86 23.32 -29.11
CA ARG A 61 -9.34 24.40 -28.23
C ARG A 61 -8.34 23.84 -27.21
N THR A 62 -7.47 22.94 -27.62
CA THR A 62 -6.51 22.23 -26.77
C THR A 62 -5.69 23.17 -25.89
N ALA A 63 -5.18 24.28 -26.39
CA ALA A 63 -4.36 25.22 -25.61
C ALA A 63 -5.12 25.83 -24.43
N ALA A 64 -6.35 26.29 -24.65
CA ALA A 64 -7.19 26.86 -23.60
C ALA A 64 -7.59 25.77 -22.57
N GLN A 65 -7.89 24.57 -23.04
CA GLN A 65 -8.23 23.42 -22.20
C GLN A 65 -7.03 22.99 -21.33
N HIS A 66 -5.84 22.95 -21.92
CA HIS A 66 -4.60 22.66 -21.20
C HIS A 66 -4.41 23.64 -20.04
N GLN A 67 -4.54 24.94 -20.25
CA GLN A 67 -4.41 25.94 -19.19
C GLN A 67 -5.48 25.77 -18.11
N SER A 68 -6.71 25.47 -18.50
CA SER A 68 -7.83 25.23 -17.59
C SER A 68 -7.56 24.00 -16.67
N LEU A 69 -7.17 22.87 -17.25
CA LEU A 69 -6.87 21.65 -16.50
C LEU A 69 -5.62 21.79 -15.63
N LEU A 70 -4.58 22.48 -16.15
CA LEU A 70 -3.34 22.72 -15.40
C LEU A 70 -3.61 23.61 -14.17
N HIS A 71 -4.34 24.71 -14.34
CA HIS A 71 -4.74 25.57 -13.24
C HIS A 71 -5.61 24.81 -12.22
N PHE A 72 -6.57 24.03 -12.68
CA PHE A 72 -7.46 23.24 -11.81
C PHE A 72 -6.71 22.27 -10.91
N VAL A 73 -5.74 21.51 -11.47
CA VAL A 73 -5.00 20.50 -10.71
C VAL A 73 -3.88 21.09 -9.86
N SER A 74 -3.19 22.15 -10.34
CA SER A 74 -1.99 22.70 -9.66
C SER A 74 -2.30 23.82 -8.70
N GLU A 75 -3.24 24.73 -9.07
CA GLU A 75 -3.52 25.97 -8.34
C GLU A 75 -4.93 26.02 -7.74
N GLY A 76 -5.84 25.16 -8.21
CA GLY A 76 -7.22 25.13 -7.74
C GLY A 76 -7.30 25.00 -6.21
N ASN A 77 -8.03 25.92 -5.55
CA ASN A 77 -8.20 25.89 -4.11
C ASN A 77 -9.42 25.04 -3.71
N TRP A 78 -9.30 23.73 -3.89
CA TRP A 78 -10.28 22.73 -3.46
C TRP A 78 -9.61 21.69 -2.57
N SER A 79 -10.41 20.99 -1.77
CA SER A 79 -9.91 20.01 -0.78
C SER A 79 -9.95 18.60 -1.35
N ASP A 80 -8.78 17.98 -1.49
CA ASP A 80 -8.60 16.57 -1.81
C ASP A 80 -9.32 15.67 -0.79
N GLU A 81 -9.25 15.98 0.51
CA GLU A 81 -9.92 15.23 1.57
C GLU A 81 -11.45 15.24 1.40
N ARG A 82 -12.06 16.40 1.07
CA ARG A 82 -13.50 16.50 0.85
C ARG A 82 -13.93 15.72 -0.40
N VAL A 83 -13.15 15.78 -1.47
CA VAL A 83 -13.43 15.01 -2.69
C VAL A 83 -13.30 13.51 -2.40
N LEU A 84 -12.23 13.05 -1.71
CA LEU A 84 -12.11 11.65 -1.32
C LEU A 84 -13.24 11.19 -0.38
N ALA A 85 -13.71 12.06 0.52
CA ALA A 85 -14.87 11.76 1.37
C ALA A 85 -16.14 11.54 0.52
N LYS A 86 -16.37 12.39 -0.49
CA LYS A 86 -17.50 12.23 -1.41
C LYS A 86 -17.36 10.99 -2.29
N VAL A 87 -16.17 10.67 -2.77
CA VAL A 87 -15.90 9.42 -3.48
C VAL A 87 -16.28 8.20 -2.62
N ARG A 88 -15.87 8.18 -1.36
CA ARG A 88 -16.24 7.10 -0.42
C ARG A 88 -17.75 7.00 -0.25
N GLU A 89 -18.44 8.14 -0.02
CA GLU A 89 -19.89 8.18 0.11
C GLU A 89 -20.61 7.57 -1.10
N MET A 90 -20.13 7.85 -2.31
CA MET A 90 -20.78 7.43 -3.54
C MET A 90 -20.41 5.99 -3.96
N VAL A 91 -19.20 5.52 -3.65
CA VAL A 91 -18.67 4.24 -4.17
C VAL A 91 -18.85 3.09 -3.19
N LEU A 92 -18.72 3.34 -1.86
CA LEU A 92 -18.79 2.28 -0.86
C LEU A 92 -20.11 1.49 -0.90
N PRO A 93 -21.29 2.11 -1.11
CA PRO A 93 -22.53 1.34 -1.18
C PRO A 93 -22.54 0.27 -2.28
N ALA A 94 -21.88 0.51 -3.43
CA ALA A 94 -21.76 -0.49 -4.48
C ALA A 94 -20.84 -1.65 -4.07
N ILE A 95 -19.71 -1.34 -3.40
CA ILE A 95 -18.79 -2.36 -2.88
C ILE A 95 -19.48 -3.20 -1.79
N GLU A 96 -20.16 -2.56 -0.85
CA GLU A 96 -20.89 -3.24 0.25
C GLU A 96 -22.09 -4.05 -0.26
N GLY A 97 -22.72 -3.62 -1.34
CA GLY A 97 -23.77 -4.38 -2.01
C GLY A 97 -23.31 -5.73 -2.57
N ALA A 98 -22.03 -5.84 -2.96
CA ALA A 98 -21.41 -7.09 -3.41
C ALA A 98 -20.94 -7.97 -2.23
N GLY A 99 -20.70 -7.40 -1.06
CA GLY A 99 -20.27 -8.09 0.16
C GLY A 99 -19.72 -7.14 1.22
N PRO A 100 -19.68 -7.54 2.49
CA PRO A 100 -19.20 -6.70 3.57
C PRO A 100 -17.73 -6.31 3.37
N ILE A 101 -17.32 -5.16 3.89
CA ILE A 101 -15.90 -4.80 3.95
C ILE A 101 -15.18 -5.73 4.91
N GLU A 102 -14.14 -6.39 4.43
CA GLU A 102 -13.37 -7.37 5.19
C GLU A 102 -11.99 -6.87 5.57
N ALA A 103 -11.37 -6.04 4.74
CA ALA A 103 -9.99 -5.60 4.93
C ALA A 103 -9.80 -4.09 4.77
N TRP A 104 -8.85 -3.58 5.55
CA TRP A 104 -8.19 -2.29 5.39
C TRP A 104 -6.73 -2.55 5.02
N ILE A 105 -6.33 -2.25 3.80
CA ILE A 105 -5.01 -2.63 3.28
C ILE A 105 -4.11 -1.41 3.24
N ILE A 106 -3.00 -1.46 3.98
CA ILE A 106 -1.94 -0.44 3.96
C ILE A 106 -0.82 -0.90 3.04
N ASP A 107 -0.40 0.01 2.18
CA ASP A 107 0.80 -0.17 1.36
C ASP A 107 1.33 1.17 0.86
N ASP A 108 2.48 1.15 0.19
CA ASP A 108 3.02 2.32 -0.51
C ASP A 108 3.34 2.03 -1.97
N THR A 109 3.31 3.09 -2.77
CA THR A 109 3.66 2.98 -4.18
C THR A 109 4.65 4.03 -4.60
N GLY A 110 5.66 3.62 -5.38
CA GLY A 110 6.72 4.48 -5.89
C GLY A 110 6.40 5.05 -7.27
N PHE A 111 6.91 6.27 -7.52
CA PHE A 111 6.83 6.99 -8.80
C PHE A 111 8.24 7.38 -9.22
N PRO A 112 8.89 6.69 -10.18
CA PRO A 112 10.20 7.06 -10.69
C PRO A 112 10.20 8.50 -11.21
N LYS A 113 11.25 9.26 -10.91
CA LYS A 113 11.45 10.64 -11.37
C LYS A 113 12.88 10.83 -11.82
N GLN A 114 13.09 11.54 -12.92
CA GLN A 114 14.43 11.85 -13.41
C GLN A 114 15.06 13.05 -12.69
N GLY A 115 14.26 14.06 -12.34
CA GLY A 115 14.73 15.31 -11.75
C GLY A 115 14.73 15.31 -10.22
N ARG A 116 15.29 16.40 -9.64
CA ARG A 116 15.41 16.61 -8.18
C ARG A 116 14.38 17.61 -7.62
N HIS A 117 13.49 18.14 -8.46
CA HIS A 117 12.64 19.28 -8.11
C HIS A 117 11.20 18.90 -7.75
N SER A 118 10.76 17.67 -8.04
CA SER A 118 9.43 17.22 -7.63
C SER A 118 9.39 17.03 -6.12
N VAL A 119 8.31 17.49 -5.48
CA VAL A 119 8.14 17.41 -4.03
C VAL A 119 8.31 15.99 -3.50
N GLY A 120 9.07 15.80 -2.43
CA GLY A 120 9.28 14.50 -1.80
C GLY A 120 10.17 13.52 -2.60
N VAL A 121 10.77 13.94 -3.73
CA VAL A 121 11.67 13.10 -4.50
C VAL A 121 12.98 12.87 -3.75
N ALA A 122 13.38 11.61 -3.64
CA ALA A 122 14.65 11.21 -3.02
C ALA A 122 15.11 9.86 -3.60
N ARG A 123 16.40 9.52 -3.39
CA ARG A 123 16.87 8.18 -3.64
C ARG A 123 16.37 7.25 -2.54
N GLN A 124 15.38 6.45 -2.84
CA GLN A 124 14.71 5.54 -1.91
C GLN A 124 14.24 4.29 -2.65
N TYR A 125 13.79 3.26 -1.91
CA TYR A 125 13.27 2.06 -2.54
C TYR A 125 12.02 2.38 -3.36
N CYS A 126 12.07 2.05 -4.64
CA CYS A 126 10.96 2.19 -5.57
C CYS A 126 10.39 0.81 -5.89
N GLY A 127 9.23 0.47 -5.32
CA GLY A 127 8.59 -0.84 -5.54
C GLY A 127 8.34 -1.15 -7.02
N GLN A 128 8.00 -0.13 -7.82
CA GLN A 128 7.79 -0.27 -9.26
C GLN A 128 9.06 -0.74 -10.01
N LEU A 129 10.25 -0.33 -9.56
CA LEU A 129 11.52 -0.70 -10.17
C LEU A 129 12.21 -1.87 -9.45
N GLY A 130 11.73 -2.27 -8.27
CA GLY A 130 12.32 -3.31 -7.45
C GLY A 130 13.72 -2.98 -6.90
N LYS A 131 14.12 -1.71 -6.90
CA LYS A 131 15.45 -1.23 -6.47
C LYS A 131 15.39 0.15 -5.83
N GLN A 132 16.48 0.59 -5.21
CA GLN A 132 16.65 1.98 -4.82
C GLN A 132 16.88 2.86 -6.05
N ASP A 133 16.02 3.87 -6.22
CA ASP A 133 16.13 4.81 -7.33
C ASP A 133 15.54 6.18 -6.92
N ASN A 134 15.73 7.19 -7.78
CA ASN A 134 15.16 8.51 -7.58
C ASN A 134 13.65 8.46 -7.82
N CYS A 135 12.88 8.57 -6.75
CA CYS A 135 11.42 8.44 -6.83
C CYS A 135 10.68 9.25 -5.75
N GLN A 136 9.41 9.50 -6.01
CA GLN A 136 8.44 9.85 -4.98
C GLN A 136 7.78 8.56 -4.47
N VAL A 137 7.35 8.56 -3.22
CA VAL A 137 6.61 7.42 -2.64
C VAL A 137 5.37 7.96 -1.94
N ALA A 138 4.24 7.32 -2.13
CA ALA A 138 3.02 7.66 -1.42
C ALA A 138 2.46 6.45 -0.67
N VAL A 139 1.97 6.70 0.54
CA VAL A 139 1.29 5.73 1.40
C VAL A 139 -0.21 5.86 1.17
N SER A 140 -0.90 4.75 1.04
CA SER A 140 -2.36 4.71 0.95
C SER A 140 -2.98 3.67 1.86
N LEU A 141 -4.25 3.91 2.19
CA LEU A 141 -5.15 2.95 2.79
C LEU A 141 -6.25 2.63 1.77
N SER A 142 -6.40 1.36 1.41
CA SER A 142 -7.54 0.85 0.63
C SER A 142 -8.47 0.06 1.55
N ILE A 143 -9.77 0.17 1.33
CA ILE A 143 -10.76 -0.75 1.91
C ILE A 143 -11.18 -1.78 0.85
N ALA A 144 -11.41 -3.01 1.27
CA ALA A 144 -11.61 -4.12 0.34
C ALA A 144 -12.55 -5.19 0.89
N ASN A 145 -13.20 -5.87 -0.05
CA ASN A 145 -13.79 -7.20 0.13
C ASN A 145 -13.28 -8.13 -0.99
N HIS A 146 -13.84 -9.33 -1.10
CA HIS A 146 -13.47 -10.27 -2.16
C HIS A 146 -13.85 -9.83 -3.58
N HIS A 147 -14.72 -8.83 -3.72
CA HIS A 147 -15.22 -8.33 -5.02
C HIS A 147 -14.42 -7.12 -5.50
N ALA A 148 -14.30 -6.10 -4.66
CA ALA A 148 -13.69 -4.83 -5.02
C ALA A 148 -12.78 -4.27 -3.93
N SER A 149 -11.97 -3.28 -4.29
CA SER A 149 -11.18 -2.47 -3.36
C SER A 149 -11.11 -1.02 -3.85
N LEU A 150 -11.03 -0.08 -2.91
CA LEU A 150 -10.97 1.34 -3.19
C LEU A 150 -9.94 2.00 -2.26
N PRO A 151 -8.93 2.73 -2.79
CA PRO A 151 -8.11 3.62 -1.98
C PRO A 151 -8.96 4.75 -1.38
N VAL A 152 -8.97 4.85 -0.06
CA VAL A 152 -9.80 5.82 0.68
C VAL A 152 -9.02 6.99 1.24
N THR A 153 -7.69 6.83 1.35
CA THR A 153 -6.75 7.88 1.70
C THR A 153 -5.44 7.70 0.93
N TYR A 154 -4.77 8.82 0.68
CA TYR A 154 -3.54 8.84 -0.10
C TYR A 154 -2.65 10.00 0.34
N ARG A 155 -1.38 9.74 0.65
CA ARG A 155 -0.47 10.78 1.12
C ARG A 155 0.95 10.57 0.63
N LEU A 156 1.53 11.63 0.05
CA LEU A 156 2.93 11.65 -0.34
C LEU A 156 3.82 11.59 0.91
N TYR A 157 4.75 10.65 0.94
CA TYR A 157 5.82 10.60 1.92
C TYR A 157 6.81 11.74 1.68
N LEU A 158 7.05 12.53 2.72
CA LEU A 158 8.01 13.62 2.69
C LEU A 158 9.29 13.19 3.41
N PRO A 159 10.40 12.87 2.71
CA PRO A 159 11.67 12.51 3.33
C PRO A 159 12.18 13.61 4.28
N LYS A 160 12.98 13.22 5.26
CA LYS A 160 13.49 14.15 6.29
C LYS A 160 14.23 15.35 5.69
N ASP A 161 15.08 15.13 4.67
CA ASP A 161 15.81 16.18 3.97
C ASP A 161 14.89 17.20 3.28
N TRP A 162 13.68 16.79 2.89
CA TRP A 162 12.65 17.67 2.37
C TRP A 162 11.91 18.41 3.48
N ALA A 163 11.60 17.71 4.58
CA ALA A 163 10.89 18.30 5.70
C ALA A 163 11.70 19.40 6.38
N ASP A 164 13.02 19.26 6.43
CA ASP A 164 13.95 20.20 7.05
C ASP A 164 14.33 21.37 6.12
N ASP A 165 14.11 21.28 4.80
CA ASP A 165 14.45 22.33 3.82
C ASP A 165 13.28 23.29 3.58
N SER A 166 13.27 24.40 4.30
CA SER A 166 12.23 25.43 4.21
C SER A 166 12.13 26.10 2.82
N LYS A 167 13.24 26.18 2.06
CA LYS A 167 13.25 26.78 0.71
C LYS A 167 12.57 25.85 -0.29
N ARG A 168 12.90 24.55 -0.26
CA ARG A 168 12.26 23.54 -1.11
C ARG A 168 10.76 23.41 -0.78
N ARG A 169 10.40 23.39 0.50
CA ARG A 169 9.00 23.35 0.96
C ARG A 169 8.18 24.51 0.38
N ARG A 170 8.63 25.74 0.56
CA ARG A 170 7.95 26.95 0.01
C ARG A 170 7.82 26.89 -1.50
N LYS A 171 8.90 26.53 -2.21
CA LYS A 171 8.90 26.45 -3.68
C LYS A 171 7.90 25.43 -4.22
N THR A 172 7.63 24.36 -3.48
CA THR A 172 6.73 23.28 -3.90
C THR A 172 5.38 23.33 -3.20
N GLY A 173 5.10 24.35 -2.39
CA GLY A 173 3.82 24.54 -1.71
C GLY A 173 3.48 23.46 -0.69
N VAL A 174 4.50 22.92 0.03
CA VAL A 174 4.25 21.99 1.14
C VAL A 174 3.61 22.76 2.30
N PRO A 175 2.43 22.37 2.80
CA PRO A 175 1.77 23.06 3.91
C PRO A 175 2.64 23.07 5.18
N ASP A 176 2.56 24.16 5.97
CA ASP A 176 3.37 24.33 7.19
C ASP A 176 3.13 23.21 8.21
N GLY A 177 1.90 22.73 8.33
CA GLY A 177 1.54 21.64 9.23
C GLY A 177 2.07 20.24 8.82
N VAL A 178 2.68 20.09 7.62
CA VAL A 178 3.24 18.83 7.15
C VAL A 178 4.70 18.72 7.56
N GLY A 179 5.02 17.99 8.61
CA GLY A 179 6.38 17.65 9.03
C GLY A 179 6.84 16.28 8.52
N PHE A 180 8.08 15.91 8.89
CA PHE A 180 8.58 14.54 8.68
C PHE A 180 7.77 13.54 9.51
N LYS A 181 7.35 12.48 8.86
CA LYS A 181 6.77 11.27 9.49
C LYS A 181 7.26 10.05 8.74
N THR A 182 7.53 8.98 9.47
CA THR A 182 7.83 7.69 8.86
C THR A 182 6.58 7.13 8.15
N LYS A 183 6.77 6.24 7.21
CA LYS A 183 5.64 5.60 6.51
C LYS A 183 4.67 4.89 7.47
N PRO A 184 5.14 4.13 8.50
CA PRO A 184 4.24 3.55 9.51
C PRO A 184 3.43 4.60 10.30
N GLU A 185 4.01 5.76 10.64
CA GLU A 185 3.27 6.84 11.30
C GLU A 185 2.20 7.42 10.39
N ILE A 186 2.50 7.63 9.09
CA ILE A 186 1.52 8.06 8.09
C ILE A 186 0.39 7.03 7.98
N ALA A 187 0.72 5.74 7.92
CA ALA A 187 -0.25 4.66 7.87
C ALA A 187 -1.19 4.66 9.09
N LEU A 188 -0.64 4.82 10.30
CA LEU A 188 -1.43 4.88 11.53
C LEU A 188 -2.37 6.09 11.55
N GLU A 189 -1.92 7.25 11.08
CA GLU A 189 -2.78 8.43 10.94
C GLU A 189 -3.93 8.22 9.95
N GLN A 190 -3.65 7.57 8.82
CA GLN A 190 -4.69 7.23 7.83
C GLN A 190 -5.72 6.27 8.42
N ILE A 191 -5.29 5.24 9.15
CA ILE A 191 -6.19 4.30 9.84
C ILE A 191 -7.03 5.04 10.89
N ALA A 192 -6.41 5.89 11.71
CA ALA A 192 -7.12 6.67 12.72
C ALA A 192 -8.15 7.64 12.11
N ALA A 193 -7.80 8.29 10.98
CA ALA A 193 -8.71 9.14 10.23
C ALA A 193 -9.90 8.35 9.66
N ALA A 194 -9.66 7.15 9.15
CA ALA A 194 -10.70 6.26 8.65
C ALA A 194 -11.66 5.80 9.78
N CYS A 195 -11.12 5.50 10.98
CA CYS A 195 -11.93 5.23 12.18
C CYS A 195 -12.78 6.44 12.57
N LYS A 196 -12.18 7.64 12.57
CA LYS A 196 -12.89 8.89 12.89
C LYS A 196 -14.00 9.19 11.86
N ALA A 197 -13.75 8.90 10.59
CA ALA A 197 -14.74 9.01 9.52
C ALA A 197 -15.83 7.91 9.58
N ARG A 198 -15.75 6.97 10.53
CA ARG A 198 -16.69 5.85 10.72
C ARG A 198 -16.81 4.96 9.48
N LEU A 199 -15.71 4.76 8.75
CA LEU A 199 -15.73 3.84 7.62
C LEU A 199 -16.00 2.40 8.09
N PRO A 200 -16.63 1.56 7.25
CA PRO A 200 -16.87 0.15 7.56
C PRO A 200 -15.56 -0.53 7.97
N ARG A 201 -15.55 -1.16 9.15
CA ARG A 201 -14.33 -1.74 9.72
C ARG A 201 -13.95 -3.03 9.02
N GLY A 202 -12.63 -3.21 8.81
CA GLY A 202 -12.03 -4.43 8.30
C GLY A 202 -10.78 -4.80 9.09
N VAL A 203 -10.21 -5.95 8.76
CA VAL A 203 -8.91 -6.39 9.29
C VAL A 203 -7.81 -5.58 8.61
N VAL A 204 -6.88 -5.01 9.39
CA VAL A 204 -5.76 -4.24 8.81
C VAL A 204 -4.73 -5.22 8.26
N LEU A 205 -4.51 -5.17 6.96
CA LEU A 205 -3.55 -6.00 6.23
C LEU A 205 -2.34 -5.15 5.85
N MET A 206 -1.14 -5.63 6.12
CA MET A 206 0.09 -4.93 5.79
C MET A 206 1.23 -5.90 5.47
N ASP A 207 2.19 -5.45 4.67
CA ASP A 207 3.39 -6.20 4.35
C ASP A 207 4.44 -6.15 5.48
N ALA A 208 5.60 -6.76 5.28
CA ALA A 208 6.67 -6.80 6.28
C ALA A 208 7.35 -5.43 6.48
N GLY A 209 7.26 -4.51 5.52
CA GLY A 209 7.75 -3.15 5.66
C GLY A 209 7.02 -2.37 6.76
N TYR A 210 5.73 -2.60 6.87
CA TYR A 210 4.87 -2.03 7.91
C TYR A 210 4.72 -2.96 9.11
N GLY A 211 4.50 -4.24 8.87
CA GLY A 211 4.17 -5.21 9.89
C GLY A 211 5.30 -5.49 10.90
N CYS A 212 6.56 -5.22 10.56
CA CYS A 212 7.66 -5.27 11.54
C CYS A 212 7.66 -4.13 12.54
N ASN A 213 6.93 -3.03 12.29
CA ASN A 213 6.85 -1.90 13.20
C ASN A 213 5.91 -2.21 14.37
N THR A 214 6.48 -2.27 15.57
CA THR A 214 5.74 -2.62 16.80
C THR A 214 4.78 -1.52 17.22
N GLU A 215 5.16 -0.27 17.05
CA GLU A 215 4.37 0.90 17.39
C GLU A 215 3.12 0.99 16.51
N LEU A 216 3.26 0.69 15.21
CA LEU A 216 2.11 0.62 14.30
C LEU A 216 1.13 -0.48 14.73
N ARG A 217 1.60 -1.69 15.02
CA ARG A 217 0.72 -2.77 15.47
C ARG A 217 0.00 -2.42 16.78
N ALA A 218 0.73 -1.88 17.74
CA ALA A 218 0.13 -1.43 19.01
C ALA A 218 -0.89 -0.30 18.80
N GLY A 219 -0.62 0.64 17.90
CA GLY A 219 -1.55 1.71 17.52
C GLY A 219 -2.84 1.18 16.89
N ILE A 220 -2.75 0.16 16.03
CA ILE A 220 -3.91 -0.51 15.43
C ILE A 220 -4.77 -1.19 16.50
N GLU A 221 -4.14 -1.90 17.46
CA GLU A 221 -4.86 -2.53 18.58
C GLU A 221 -5.52 -1.48 19.50
N ALA A 222 -4.86 -0.35 19.75
CA ALA A 222 -5.43 0.75 20.52
C ALA A 222 -6.69 1.38 19.86
N LEU A 223 -6.82 1.27 18.54
CA LEU A 223 -8.01 1.65 17.78
C LEU A 223 -9.09 0.55 17.77
N ALA A 224 -8.91 -0.52 18.55
CA ALA A 224 -9.78 -1.69 18.60
C ALA A 224 -9.98 -2.35 17.20
N LEU A 225 -8.91 -2.38 16.39
CA LEU A 225 -8.84 -3.08 15.13
C LEU A 225 -8.00 -4.36 15.25
N ARG A 226 -8.31 -5.34 14.40
CA ARG A 226 -7.50 -6.55 14.21
C ARG A 226 -6.56 -6.35 13.04
N TYR A 227 -5.45 -7.10 13.02
CA TYR A 227 -4.53 -7.05 11.91
C TYR A 227 -4.04 -8.44 11.46
N VAL A 228 -3.54 -8.49 10.23
CA VAL A 228 -2.62 -9.47 9.71
C VAL A 228 -1.40 -8.73 9.15
N ALA A 229 -0.27 -8.90 9.81
CA ALA A 229 0.96 -8.15 9.56
C ALA A 229 2.05 -9.07 9.03
N GLY A 230 2.51 -8.87 7.80
CA GLY A 230 3.72 -9.50 7.29
C GLY A 230 4.91 -9.21 8.20
N ILE A 231 5.79 -10.19 8.39
CA ILE A 231 7.00 -10.04 9.20
C ILE A 231 8.21 -10.71 8.53
N MET A 232 9.40 -10.32 8.98
CA MET A 232 10.65 -10.87 8.47
C MET A 232 11.00 -12.22 9.11
N PRO A 233 11.72 -13.12 8.43
CA PRO A 233 12.08 -14.46 8.93
C PRO A 233 12.86 -14.46 10.25
N HIS A 234 13.61 -13.39 10.52
CA HIS A 234 14.39 -13.21 11.74
C HIS A 234 13.63 -12.58 12.91
N THR A 235 12.34 -12.26 12.73
CA THR A 235 11.49 -11.76 13.83
C THR A 235 11.45 -12.79 14.94
N THR A 236 11.72 -12.36 16.19
CA THR A 236 11.79 -13.25 17.33
C THR A 236 10.46 -13.34 18.08
N VAL A 237 10.12 -14.56 18.44
CA VAL A 237 8.88 -14.91 19.15
C VAL A 237 9.13 -15.93 20.24
N TRP A 238 8.25 -15.96 21.24
CA TRP A 238 8.12 -17.07 22.16
C TRP A 238 7.19 -18.09 21.57
N ALA A 239 7.63 -19.33 21.53
CA ALA A 239 6.80 -20.46 21.08
C ALA A 239 5.60 -20.66 22.04
N TRP A 240 4.57 -21.33 21.56
CA TRP A 240 3.40 -21.66 22.37
C TRP A 240 3.77 -22.34 23.69
N GLY A 241 3.16 -21.90 24.78
CA GLY A 241 3.46 -22.40 26.13
C GLY A 241 4.76 -21.88 26.73
N THR A 242 5.50 -21.02 26.02
CA THR A 242 6.73 -20.38 26.53
C THR A 242 6.56 -18.87 26.61
N GLY A 243 7.45 -18.21 27.35
CA GLY A 243 7.43 -16.77 27.51
C GLY A 243 8.60 -16.26 28.33
N PRO A 244 8.73 -14.95 28.48
CA PRO A 244 9.75 -14.35 29.33
C PRO A 244 9.50 -14.72 30.79
N LEU A 245 10.56 -14.72 31.58
CA LEU A 245 10.50 -14.96 33.01
C LEU A 245 9.92 -13.72 33.73
N PRO A 246 9.22 -13.91 34.86
CA PRO A 246 8.73 -12.80 35.66
C PRO A 246 9.91 -11.96 36.20
N PRO A 247 9.65 -10.74 36.68
CA PRO A 247 10.65 -9.93 37.39
C PRO A 247 11.37 -10.73 38.48
N LYS A 248 12.63 -10.41 38.74
CA LYS A 248 13.34 -11.02 39.88
C LYS A 248 12.59 -10.73 41.20
N LYS A 249 12.60 -11.71 42.11
CA LYS A 249 12.07 -11.49 43.45
C LYS A 249 12.84 -10.34 44.11
N TRP A 250 12.12 -9.40 44.69
CA TRP A 250 12.75 -8.27 45.35
C TRP A 250 13.53 -8.75 46.59
N SER A 251 14.75 -8.27 46.75
CA SER A 251 15.64 -8.62 47.87
C SER A 251 15.40 -7.78 49.14
N GLY A 252 14.48 -6.81 49.09
CA GLY A 252 14.23 -5.88 50.20
C GLY A 252 15.04 -4.57 50.14
N ASN A 253 16.06 -4.51 49.29
CA ASN A 253 16.91 -3.34 49.13
C ASN A 253 16.75 -2.70 47.74
N GLY A 254 16.70 -1.37 47.69
CA GLY A 254 16.57 -0.62 46.44
C GLY A 254 15.17 -0.68 45.80
N ARG A 255 15.07 -0.26 44.54
CA ARG A 255 13.79 -0.24 43.80
C ARG A 255 13.37 -1.66 43.40
N PRO A 256 12.12 -2.08 43.69
CA PRO A 256 11.63 -3.39 43.28
C PRO A 256 11.76 -3.60 41.75
N PRO A 257 12.28 -4.75 41.31
CA PRO A 257 12.32 -5.10 39.87
C PRO A 257 10.90 -5.22 39.30
N LYS A 258 10.61 -4.55 38.21
CA LYS A 258 9.28 -4.57 37.58
C LYS A 258 9.30 -5.21 36.17
N LEU A 259 10.47 -5.29 35.53
CA LEU A 259 10.56 -5.74 34.15
C LEU A 259 10.69 -7.26 34.06
N ILE A 260 9.99 -7.83 33.09
CA ILE A 260 10.17 -9.22 32.70
C ILE A 260 11.60 -9.44 32.18
N ARG A 261 12.08 -10.66 32.26
CA ARG A 261 13.49 -10.97 31.98
C ARG A 261 13.66 -12.22 31.12
N ARG A 262 14.87 -12.36 30.61
CA ARG A 262 15.36 -13.55 29.90
C ARG A 262 16.56 -14.12 30.63
N ASP A 263 16.82 -15.39 30.47
CA ASP A 263 18.06 -16.02 30.91
C ASP A 263 18.59 -16.95 29.78
N LYS A 264 19.72 -17.61 30.02
CA LYS A 264 20.37 -18.46 29.00
C LYS A 264 19.49 -19.61 28.50
N LYS A 265 18.55 -20.09 29.31
CA LYS A 265 17.64 -21.21 28.98
C LYS A 265 16.30 -20.72 28.42
N HIS A 266 15.93 -19.46 28.70
CA HIS A 266 14.67 -18.86 28.28
C HIS A 266 14.98 -17.73 27.30
N GLN A 267 15.11 -18.12 26.03
CA GLN A 267 15.34 -17.22 24.90
C GLN A 267 14.22 -17.37 23.87
N PRO A 268 13.80 -16.29 23.23
CA PRO A 268 12.92 -16.38 22.08
C PRO A 268 13.68 -16.95 20.89
N VAL A 269 12.93 -17.55 19.96
CA VAL A 269 13.45 -18.09 18.70
C VAL A 269 13.00 -17.25 17.52
N SER A 270 13.71 -17.30 16.39
CA SER A 270 13.22 -16.69 15.16
C SER A 270 12.00 -17.45 14.61
N VAL A 271 11.13 -16.75 13.90
CA VAL A 271 9.96 -17.42 13.28
C VAL A 271 10.40 -18.45 12.24
N LYS A 272 11.56 -18.25 11.60
CA LYS A 272 12.14 -19.23 10.66
C LYS A 272 12.56 -20.52 11.38
N GLU A 273 13.28 -20.41 12.50
CA GLU A 273 13.68 -21.57 13.31
C GLU A 273 12.45 -22.31 13.86
N LEU A 274 11.47 -21.55 14.37
CA LEU A 274 10.21 -22.13 14.84
C LEU A 274 9.50 -22.90 13.73
N ALA A 275 9.42 -22.32 12.53
CA ALA A 275 8.77 -22.94 11.37
C ALA A 275 9.47 -24.24 10.92
N LEU A 276 10.80 -24.26 10.90
CA LEU A 276 11.58 -25.44 10.54
C LEU A 276 11.45 -26.58 11.57
N GLY A 277 11.20 -26.22 12.85
CA GLY A 277 10.95 -27.19 13.93
C GLY A 277 9.53 -27.76 13.96
N LEU A 278 8.58 -27.27 13.13
CA LEU A 278 7.21 -27.75 13.15
C LEU A 278 7.07 -29.16 12.56
N PRO A 279 6.29 -30.04 13.20
CA PRO A 279 6.07 -31.38 12.69
C PRO A 279 5.27 -31.36 11.37
N LYS A 280 5.46 -32.37 10.51
CA LYS A 280 4.77 -32.47 9.20
C LYS A 280 3.25 -32.31 9.31
N ARG A 281 2.62 -32.81 10.39
CA ARG A 281 1.17 -32.69 10.64
C ARG A 281 0.68 -31.26 10.87
N ALA A 282 1.56 -30.30 11.18
CA ALA A 282 1.20 -28.89 11.34
C ALA A 282 0.93 -28.19 9.99
N TRP A 283 1.40 -28.76 8.91
CA TRP A 283 1.33 -28.21 7.58
C TRP A 283 0.10 -28.74 6.83
N ARG A 284 -0.70 -27.79 6.27
CA ARG A 284 -1.88 -28.10 5.45
C ARG A 284 -1.79 -27.36 4.12
N THR A 285 -2.19 -28.00 3.04
CA THR A 285 -2.40 -27.32 1.75
C THR A 285 -3.75 -26.64 1.77
N ILE A 286 -3.77 -25.34 1.59
CA ILE A 286 -4.98 -24.52 1.55
C ILE A 286 -5.07 -23.87 0.18
N LYS A 287 -6.28 -23.90 -0.40
CA LYS A 287 -6.67 -23.19 -1.61
C LYS A 287 -7.44 -21.96 -1.17
N TRP A 288 -7.18 -20.78 -1.76
CA TRP A 288 -7.85 -19.55 -1.34
C TRP A 288 -8.56 -18.77 -2.45
N ARG A 289 -8.19 -18.94 -3.71
CA ARG A 289 -8.92 -18.37 -4.85
C ARG A 289 -8.53 -19.02 -6.16
N GLU A 290 -9.33 -18.78 -7.20
CA GLU A 290 -8.95 -19.07 -8.57
C GLU A 290 -8.00 -17.98 -9.09
N GLY A 291 -6.91 -18.39 -9.71
CA GLY A 291 -5.99 -17.52 -10.44
C GLY A 291 -6.23 -17.65 -11.95
N THR A 292 -5.55 -16.82 -12.74
CA THR A 292 -5.65 -16.82 -14.22
C THR A 292 -5.27 -18.17 -14.84
N SER A 293 -4.38 -18.92 -14.20
CA SER A 293 -3.85 -20.21 -14.67
C SER A 293 -4.30 -21.41 -13.83
N GLY A 294 -5.24 -21.23 -12.90
CA GLY A 294 -5.75 -22.28 -12.03
C GLY A 294 -5.88 -21.86 -10.57
N VAL A 295 -6.24 -22.80 -9.72
CA VAL A 295 -6.48 -22.55 -8.29
C VAL A 295 -5.18 -22.23 -7.56
N LEU A 296 -5.13 -21.08 -6.88
CA LEU A 296 -4.01 -20.70 -6.04
C LEU A 296 -4.03 -21.50 -4.74
N SER A 297 -2.95 -22.23 -4.48
CA SER A 297 -2.77 -23.03 -3.29
C SER A 297 -1.33 -23.04 -2.82
N SER A 298 -1.12 -23.20 -1.52
CA SER A 298 0.20 -23.36 -0.91
C SER A 298 0.11 -24.16 0.37
N ARG A 299 1.25 -24.58 0.92
CA ARG A 299 1.29 -25.18 2.25
C ARG A 299 1.38 -24.12 3.32
N PHE A 300 0.54 -24.21 4.32
CA PHE A 300 0.52 -23.31 5.46
C PHE A 300 0.63 -24.07 6.77
N ALA A 301 1.24 -23.42 7.76
CA ALA A 301 1.14 -23.80 9.16
C ALA A 301 0.69 -22.59 9.97
N ARG A 302 -0.01 -22.82 11.09
CA ARG A 302 -0.36 -21.77 12.05
C ARG A 302 -0.07 -22.23 13.48
N VAL A 303 0.49 -21.34 14.27
CA VAL A 303 0.81 -21.60 15.69
C VAL A 303 0.54 -20.33 16.52
N ARG A 304 0.26 -20.51 17.80
CA ARG A 304 0.15 -19.38 18.73
C ARG A 304 1.55 -19.02 19.22
N VAL A 305 1.87 -17.71 19.23
CA VAL A 305 3.17 -17.18 19.65
C VAL A 305 2.99 -15.88 20.41
N ARG A 306 4.01 -15.46 21.17
CA ARG A 306 4.12 -14.11 21.72
C ARG A 306 5.29 -13.39 21.07
N VAL A 307 5.08 -12.18 20.60
CA VAL A 307 6.14 -11.36 20.00
C VAL A 307 7.16 -10.98 21.07
N ALA A 308 8.44 -11.26 20.81
CA ALA A 308 9.53 -11.07 21.75
C ALA A 308 10.31 -9.76 21.54
N HIS A 309 9.99 -8.95 20.51
CA HIS A 309 10.72 -7.71 20.25
C HIS A 309 10.66 -6.75 21.45
N ARG A 310 11.83 -6.45 22.06
CA ARG A 310 11.98 -5.53 23.21
C ARG A 310 11.06 -5.84 24.41
N ASP A 311 10.60 -7.07 24.57
CA ASP A 311 9.72 -7.46 25.67
C ASP A 311 10.36 -7.26 27.06
N TYR A 312 11.69 -7.38 27.17
CA TYR A 312 12.45 -7.12 28.40
C TYR A 312 12.31 -5.68 28.93
N ASN A 313 11.71 -4.77 28.17
CA ASN A 313 11.35 -3.42 28.62
C ASN A 313 9.91 -3.34 29.15
N LEU A 314 9.17 -4.44 29.14
CA LEU A 314 7.79 -4.51 29.58
C LEU A 314 7.68 -5.04 31.02
N THR A 315 6.58 -4.71 31.67
CA THR A 315 6.23 -5.23 33.02
C THR A 315 5.46 -6.55 32.92
N GLU A 316 4.78 -6.76 31.79
CA GLU A 316 3.95 -7.94 31.50
C GLU A 316 4.26 -8.49 30.11
N SER A 317 4.03 -9.79 29.92
CA SER A 317 4.17 -10.41 28.61
C SER A 317 3.06 -10.00 27.67
N ARG A 318 3.39 -9.83 26.37
CA ARG A 318 2.39 -9.57 25.33
C ARG A 318 1.37 -10.71 25.23
N SER A 319 0.20 -10.37 24.72
CA SER A 319 -0.81 -11.36 24.36
C SER A 319 -0.31 -12.31 23.29
N GLU A 320 -0.90 -13.48 23.22
CA GLU A 320 -0.64 -14.43 22.14
C GLU A 320 -1.33 -14.00 20.86
N GLU A 321 -0.61 -14.17 19.77
CA GLU A 321 -1.07 -13.91 18.40
C GLU A 321 -0.95 -15.18 17.56
N TRP A 322 -1.64 -15.24 16.43
CA TRP A 322 -1.36 -16.23 15.41
C TRP A 322 -0.07 -15.89 14.69
N LEU A 323 0.83 -16.83 14.54
CA LEU A 323 1.87 -16.86 13.52
C LEU A 323 1.38 -17.77 12.39
N LEU A 324 1.04 -17.17 11.25
CA LEU A 324 0.77 -17.86 10.00
C LEU A 324 2.05 -17.95 9.18
N ILE A 325 2.33 -19.13 8.63
CA ILE A 325 3.56 -19.42 7.90
C ILE A 325 3.18 -20.06 6.57
N GLU A 326 3.79 -19.58 5.47
CA GLU A 326 3.62 -20.16 4.14
C GLU A 326 4.90 -20.82 3.66
N TRP A 327 4.76 -22.03 3.15
CA TRP A 327 5.82 -22.78 2.49
C TRP A 327 5.37 -23.16 1.08
N PRO A 328 5.68 -22.32 0.06
CA PRO A 328 5.32 -22.59 -1.32
C PRO A 328 5.93 -23.89 -1.84
N LYS A 329 5.25 -24.51 -2.81
CA LYS A 329 5.77 -25.69 -3.49
C LYS A 329 7.06 -25.34 -4.25
N GLY A 330 8.09 -26.16 -4.11
CA GLY A 330 9.40 -25.96 -4.75
C GLY A 330 10.41 -25.19 -3.91
N GLU A 331 9.98 -24.50 -2.85
CA GLU A 331 10.88 -23.82 -1.94
C GLU A 331 11.53 -24.77 -0.93
N GLY A 332 12.82 -24.56 -0.65
CA GLY A 332 13.57 -25.35 0.33
C GLY A 332 13.22 -25.07 1.79
N ALA A 333 12.59 -23.90 2.06
CA ALA A 333 12.20 -23.46 3.38
C ALA A 333 10.93 -22.58 3.31
N PRO A 334 10.22 -22.35 4.43
CA PRO A 334 9.13 -21.39 4.50
C PRO A 334 9.62 -19.98 4.15
N THR A 335 8.86 -19.24 3.34
CA THR A 335 9.27 -17.94 2.78
C THR A 335 8.48 -16.76 3.30
N LYS A 336 7.23 -16.95 3.75
CA LYS A 336 6.36 -15.86 4.20
C LYS A 336 5.80 -16.13 5.59
N TYR A 337 5.75 -15.08 6.39
CA TYR A 337 5.37 -15.13 7.79
C TYR A 337 4.47 -13.94 8.11
N TRP A 338 3.40 -14.16 8.87
CA TRP A 338 2.49 -13.11 9.34
C TRP A 338 2.13 -13.30 10.80
N LEU A 339 2.06 -12.21 11.52
CA LEU A 339 1.42 -12.13 12.83
C LEU A 339 -0.04 -11.71 12.66
N SER A 340 -0.94 -12.26 13.47
CA SER A 340 -2.35 -11.90 13.40
C SER A 340 -3.01 -11.90 14.78
N THR A 341 -3.77 -10.82 15.03
CA THR A 341 -4.61 -10.66 16.23
C THR A 341 -6.04 -11.16 16.02
N LEU A 342 -6.32 -11.88 14.93
CA LEU A 342 -7.62 -12.49 14.71
C LEU A 342 -7.96 -13.50 15.83
N ALA A 343 -9.25 -13.76 16.01
CA ALA A 343 -9.78 -14.59 17.08
C ALA A 343 -9.09 -15.96 17.16
N SER A 344 -8.96 -16.51 18.37
CA SER A 344 -8.28 -17.79 18.59
C SER A 344 -9.00 -18.99 17.95
N ASP A 345 -10.29 -18.86 17.72
CA ASP A 345 -11.19 -19.83 17.10
C ASP A 345 -11.37 -19.66 15.58
N ILE A 346 -10.73 -18.64 14.98
CA ILE A 346 -10.80 -18.44 13.51
C ILE A 346 -10.44 -19.74 12.78
N SER A 347 -11.18 -20.09 11.72
CA SER A 347 -10.83 -21.25 10.92
C SER A 347 -9.46 -21.08 10.25
N PHE A 348 -8.79 -22.17 9.91
CA PHE A 348 -7.48 -22.08 9.25
C PHE A 348 -7.62 -21.53 7.82
N HIS A 349 -8.71 -21.86 7.15
CA HIS A 349 -9.02 -21.37 5.82
C HIS A 349 -9.22 -19.85 5.86
N ASP A 350 -10.08 -19.35 6.76
CA ASP A 350 -10.40 -17.92 6.83
C ASP A 350 -9.18 -17.07 7.20
N LEU A 351 -8.31 -17.59 8.08
CA LEU A 351 -7.04 -16.92 8.39
C LEU A 351 -6.14 -16.76 7.15
N VAL A 352 -6.07 -17.80 6.31
CA VAL A 352 -5.31 -17.74 5.05
C VAL A 352 -5.99 -16.83 4.06
N ASP A 353 -7.30 -16.94 3.90
CA ASP A 353 -8.09 -16.21 2.94
C ASP A 353 -8.00 -14.68 3.17
N ILE A 354 -8.26 -14.23 4.41
CA ILE A 354 -8.11 -12.83 4.76
C ILE A 354 -6.65 -12.34 4.61
N THR A 355 -5.66 -13.17 4.96
CA THR A 355 -4.24 -12.82 4.78
C THR A 355 -3.92 -12.58 3.31
N LYS A 356 -4.48 -13.41 2.45
CA LYS A 356 -4.24 -13.34 1.00
C LYS A 356 -5.00 -12.19 0.33
N LEU A 357 -6.01 -11.61 0.96
CA LEU A 357 -6.78 -10.50 0.39
C LEU A 357 -5.92 -9.24 0.16
N ARG A 358 -4.74 -9.12 0.77
CA ARG A 358 -3.80 -8.01 0.54
C ARG A 358 -3.42 -7.80 -0.94
N TRP A 359 -3.50 -8.83 -1.78
CA TRP A 359 -3.20 -8.69 -3.21
C TRP A 359 -4.05 -7.63 -3.92
N ARG A 360 -5.21 -7.28 -3.35
CA ARG A 360 -6.12 -6.27 -3.91
C ARG A 360 -5.44 -4.92 -4.11
N ILE A 361 -4.64 -4.46 -3.15
CA ILE A 361 -3.97 -3.16 -3.27
C ILE A 361 -2.92 -3.14 -4.39
N GLU A 362 -2.29 -4.28 -4.68
CA GLU A 362 -1.35 -4.41 -5.80
C GLU A 362 -2.09 -4.22 -7.14
N ARG A 363 -3.31 -4.76 -7.23
CA ARG A 363 -4.18 -4.56 -8.37
C ARG A 363 -4.69 -3.12 -8.47
N ASP A 364 -5.10 -2.51 -7.35
CA ASP A 364 -5.48 -1.10 -7.33
C ASP A 364 -4.36 -0.22 -7.90
N TYR A 365 -3.12 -0.43 -7.45
CA TYR A 365 -1.99 0.33 -7.97
C TYR A 365 -1.71 0.06 -9.45
N GLN A 366 -1.87 -1.17 -9.88
CA GLN A 366 -1.73 -1.51 -11.30
C GLN A 366 -2.76 -0.76 -12.14
N GLU A 367 -4.03 -0.85 -11.80
CA GLU A 367 -5.13 -0.20 -12.53
C GLU A 367 -5.02 1.34 -12.45
N LEU A 368 -4.78 1.89 -11.26
CA LEU A 368 -4.57 3.33 -11.07
C LEU A 368 -3.42 3.87 -11.93
N LYS A 369 -2.31 3.15 -12.07
CA LYS A 369 -1.17 3.60 -12.85
C LYS A 369 -1.35 3.36 -14.35
N GLN A 370 -1.88 2.21 -14.75
CA GLN A 370 -1.98 1.81 -16.15
C GLN A 370 -3.22 2.39 -16.83
N GLU A 371 -4.37 2.35 -16.13
CA GLU A 371 -5.65 2.73 -16.75
C GLU A 371 -5.97 4.22 -16.54
N VAL A 372 -5.80 4.75 -15.33
CA VAL A 372 -6.14 6.15 -15.03
C VAL A 372 -4.93 7.08 -14.84
N GLY A 373 -3.72 6.57 -15.06
CA GLY A 373 -2.52 7.40 -15.17
C GLY A 373 -2.02 8.04 -13.89
N LEU A 374 -2.22 7.41 -12.71
CA LEU A 374 -1.73 7.90 -11.42
C LEU A 374 -0.21 8.24 -11.44
N GLY A 375 0.58 7.56 -12.25
CA GLY A 375 2.01 7.80 -12.43
C GLY A 375 2.35 8.92 -13.42
N HIS A 376 1.37 9.51 -14.10
CA HIS A 376 1.61 10.44 -15.21
C HIS A 376 1.63 11.92 -14.80
N PHE A 377 1.52 12.23 -13.52
CA PHE A 377 1.63 13.61 -13.04
C PHE A 377 3.07 14.15 -13.22
N GLU A 378 3.20 15.24 -13.98
CA GLU A 378 4.48 15.87 -14.31
C GLU A 378 4.77 17.11 -13.44
N GLY A 379 3.78 17.60 -12.72
CA GLY A 379 3.92 18.73 -11.82
C GLY A 379 4.90 18.47 -10.66
N ARG A 380 5.40 19.58 -10.07
CA ARG A 380 6.41 19.53 -9.00
C ARG A 380 5.86 19.85 -7.62
N GLY A 381 4.63 20.40 -7.55
CA GLY A 381 4.03 20.91 -6.32
C GLY A 381 3.31 19.84 -5.50
N TRP A 382 3.23 20.09 -4.19
CA TRP A 382 2.50 19.25 -3.23
C TRP A 382 1.02 19.15 -3.57
N ARG A 383 0.37 20.29 -3.76
CA ARG A 383 -1.07 20.38 -4.08
C ARG A 383 -1.40 19.58 -5.34
N GLY A 384 -0.70 19.87 -6.44
CA GLY A 384 -0.98 19.19 -7.70
C GLY A 384 -0.77 17.68 -7.65
N PHE A 385 0.21 17.18 -6.88
CA PHE A 385 0.39 15.75 -6.66
C PHE A 385 -0.84 15.13 -5.99
N HIS A 386 -1.33 15.71 -4.90
CA HIS A 386 -2.50 15.19 -4.17
C HIS A 386 -3.79 15.35 -4.96
N HIS A 387 -3.99 16.48 -5.63
CA HIS A 387 -5.14 16.71 -6.49
C HIS A 387 -5.21 15.69 -7.64
N HIS A 388 -4.09 15.47 -8.35
CA HIS A 388 -4.03 14.45 -9.40
C HIS A 388 -4.35 13.05 -8.86
N ALA A 389 -3.75 12.65 -7.75
CA ALA A 389 -4.02 11.35 -7.13
C ALA A 389 -5.50 11.21 -6.72
N THR A 390 -6.09 12.25 -6.14
CA THR A 390 -7.52 12.29 -5.77
C THR A 390 -8.42 12.14 -6.98
N LEU A 391 -8.12 12.82 -8.09
CA LEU A 391 -8.89 12.70 -9.33
C LEU A 391 -8.74 11.32 -9.97
N CYS A 392 -7.54 10.71 -9.92
CA CYS A 392 -7.35 9.33 -10.33
C CYS A 392 -8.18 8.36 -9.48
N ILE A 393 -8.20 8.55 -8.15
CA ILE A 393 -9.03 7.73 -7.25
C ILE A 393 -10.52 7.95 -7.53
N ALA A 394 -10.94 9.19 -7.82
CA ALA A 394 -12.34 9.48 -8.19
C ALA A 394 -12.74 8.80 -9.50
N ALA A 395 -11.92 8.90 -10.55
CA ALA A 395 -12.16 8.22 -11.81
C ALA A 395 -12.19 6.68 -11.63
N TYR A 396 -11.25 6.14 -10.84
CA TYR A 396 -11.21 4.73 -10.50
C TYR A 396 -12.43 4.28 -9.70
N GLY A 397 -12.90 5.10 -8.75
CA GLY A 397 -14.12 4.86 -7.98
C GLY A 397 -15.36 4.73 -8.86
N PHE A 398 -15.51 5.60 -9.88
CA PHE A 398 -16.56 5.45 -10.87
C PHE A 398 -16.49 4.10 -11.58
N LEU A 399 -15.30 3.69 -12.05
CA LEU A 399 -15.10 2.40 -12.73
C LEU A 399 -15.43 1.20 -11.82
N ILE A 400 -15.13 1.29 -10.52
CA ILE A 400 -15.52 0.28 -9.53
C ILE A 400 -17.04 0.22 -9.42
N SER A 401 -17.73 1.37 -9.25
CA SER A 401 -19.19 1.43 -9.16
C SER A 401 -19.85 0.80 -10.38
N GLU A 402 -19.35 1.10 -11.57
CA GLU A 402 -19.87 0.51 -12.81
C GLU A 402 -19.67 -1.02 -12.86
N ARG A 403 -18.52 -1.51 -12.40
CA ARG A 403 -18.25 -2.96 -12.35
C ARG A 403 -19.17 -3.71 -11.40
N GLU A 404 -19.44 -3.13 -10.23
CA GLU A 404 -20.26 -3.79 -9.20
C GLU A 404 -21.75 -3.69 -9.50
N THR A 405 -22.20 -2.68 -10.27
CA THR A 405 -23.60 -2.51 -10.65
C THR A 405 -23.98 -3.26 -11.94
N ILE A 406 -23.03 -3.57 -12.81
CA ILE A 406 -23.28 -4.31 -14.06
C ILE A 406 -23.18 -5.83 -13.80
N PRO A 407 -24.21 -6.63 -14.10
CA PRO A 407 -24.17 -8.08 -13.89
C PRO A 407 -22.98 -8.75 -14.58
N PRO A 408 -22.37 -9.79 -14.00
CA PRO A 408 -21.20 -10.47 -14.54
C PRO A 408 -21.36 -10.99 -16.00
N TRP A 409 -22.59 -11.22 -16.44
CA TRP A 409 -22.96 -11.82 -17.72
C TRP A 409 -23.70 -10.85 -18.64
N GLY A 410 -23.74 -9.55 -18.30
CA GLY A 410 -24.36 -8.53 -19.16
C GLY A 410 -23.44 -8.13 -20.32
N PRO A 411 -24.00 -7.74 -21.48
CA PRO A 411 -23.23 -7.36 -22.67
C PRO A 411 -22.34 -6.12 -22.47
N GLY A 412 -22.45 -5.40 -21.36
CA GLY A 412 -21.69 -4.17 -21.06
C GLY A 412 -20.32 -4.37 -20.43
N ARG A 413 -19.94 -5.55 -19.92
CA ARG A 413 -18.67 -5.75 -19.20
C ARG A 413 -17.43 -5.66 -20.10
N ALA A 414 -17.57 -5.96 -21.38
CA ALA A 414 -16.46 -5.88 -22.35
C ALA A 414 -16.03 -4.43 -22.68
N TRP A 415 -16.86 -3.44 -22.33
CA TRP A 415 -16.67 -2.03 -22.71
C TRP A 415 -16.03 -1.16 -21.64
N LEU A 416 -16.07 -1.57 -20.38
CA LEU A 416 -15.42 -0.81 -19.29
C LEU A 416 -13.89 -0.82 -19.37
N PHE A 417 -13.35 -1.79 -20.13
CA PHE A 417 -11.95 -1.82 -20.55
C PHE A 417 -11.92 -2.30 -22.00
N PRO A 418 -11.69 -1.42 -22.98
CA PRO A 418 -11.47 -1.87 -24.34
C PRO A 418 -10.24 -2.78 -24.35
N GLN A 419 -10.47 -4.10 -24.49
CA GLN A 419 -9.39 -5.07 -24.78
C GLN A 419 -8.75 -4.82 -26.15
N SER A 420 -9.11 -3.76 -26.84
CA SER A 420 -8.88 -3.57 -28.26
C SER A 420 -7.78 -2.59 -28.62
N ALA A 421 -6.83 -2.32 -27.77
CA ALA A 421 -5.71 -1.48 -28.20
C ALA A 421 -4.32 -2.07 -27.92
N ILE A 422 -4.22 -3.32 -27.48
CA ILE A 422 -2.92 -3.99 -27.46
C ILE A 422 -2.82 -4.76 -28.78
N PRO A 423 -1.95 -4.36 -29.73
CA PRO A 423 -1.63 -5.19 -30.88
C PRO A 423 -1.22 -6.57 -30.35
N ARG A 424 -1.70 -7.65 -30.98
CA ARG A 424 -1.38 -9.04 -30.59
C ARG A 424 0.12 -9.33 -30.53
N ASP A 425 0.96 -8.44 -31.04
CA ASP A 425 2.43 -8.52 -31.07
C ASP A 425 3.14 -7.68 -29.99
N TYR A 426 2.40 -6.99 -29.13
CA TYR A 426 3.02 -6.30 -27.99
C TYR A 426 3.38 -7.32 -26.90
N ARG A 427 4.60 -7.84 -26.98
CA ARG A 427 5.28 -8.45 -25.81
C ARG A 427 5.80 -7.30 -24.97
N PRO A 428 5.27 -7.07 -23.75
CA PRO A 428 5.86 -6.06 -22.86
C PRO A 428 7.30 -6.48 -22.57
N ARG A 429 8.25 -5.64 -22.95
CA ARG A 429 9.63 -5.78 -22.50
C ARG A 429 9.60 -5.64 -20.97
N GLY A 430 9.73 -6.78 -20.26
CA GLY A 430 9.87 -6.82 -18.82
C GLY A 430 8.56 -6.82 -18.03
N SER A 431 7.68 -7.78 -18.22
CA SER A 431 6.71 -8.17 -17.19
C SER A 431 7.46 -8.97 -16.09
N ALA A 432 8.26 -8.27 -15.30
CA ALA A 432 8.88 -8.83 -14.10
C ALA A 432 7.91 -8.86 -12.91
N PHE A 433 6.60 -8.82 -13.15
CA PHE A 433 5.57 -8.79 -12.11
C PHE A 433 4.83 -10.11 -11.89
N ALA A 434 4.98 -11.08 -12.77
CA ALA A 434 4.52 -12.43 -12.54
C ALA A 434 5.70 -13.25 -12.00
N ASP A 435 5.84 -13.39 -10.70
CA ASP A 435 6.77 -14.31 -10.02
C ASP A 435 7.98 -13.69 -9.30
N ARG A 436 7.82 -12.58 -8.59
CA ARG A 436 8.84 -12.12 -7.64
C ARG A 436 8.42 -12.32 -6.18
N THR A 437 8.07 -13.52 -5.82
CA THR A 437 8.04 -13.97 -4.43
C THR A 437 9.32 -14.69 -4.00
N SER A 438 10.28 -14.88 -4.91
CA SER A 438 11.62 -15.39 -4.62
C SER A 438 12.67 -14.33 -4.95
N ARG A 439 13.10 -13.58 -3.95
CA ARG A 439 14.37 -12.85 -4.01
C ARG A 439 15.48 -13.84 -3.75
N PRO A 440 16.55 -13.90 -4.57
CA PRO A 440 17.79 -14.51 -4.14
C PRO A 440 18.35 -13.73 -2.95
N GLU A 441 18.78 -14.41 -1.93
CA GLU A 441 19.65 -13.87 -0.87
C GLU A 441 20.84 -13.20 -1.56
N LEU A 442 21.08 -11.93 -1.25
CA LEU A 442 22.35 -11.30 -1.53
C LEU A 442 23.42 -12.01 -0.69
N ASP A 443 24.20 -12.86 -1.33
CA ASP A 443 25.41 -13.44 -0.81
C ASP A 443 26.40 -12.32 -0.42
N LEU A 444 26.49 -12.04 0.88
CA LEU A 444 27.47 -11.14 1.48
C LEU A 444 28.82 -11.83 1.77
N ASN A 445 29.16 -12.83 0.96
CA ASN A 445 30.47 -13.50 1.07
C ASN A 445 31.08 -13.68 -0.31
N HIS A 446 31.70 -12.66 -0.87
CA HIS A 446 32.86 -12.78 -1.74
C HIS A 446 33.46 -11.40 -2.02
N ALA A 447 34.36 -10.97 -1.13
CA ALA A 447 35.41 -10.05 -1.46
C ALA A 447 36.63 -10.32 -0.54
N ARG A 448 37.23 -11.46 -0.71
CA ARG A 448 38.66 -11.65 -0.42
C ARG A 448 39.30 -12.12 -1.72
N SER A 449 39.73 -11.18 -2.53
CA SER A 449 40.72 -11.38 -3.58
C SER A 449 42.03 -10.80 -3.09
N THR A 450 42.91 -11.67 -2.81
CA THR A 450 44.33 -11.45 -2.61
C THR A 450 44.95 -10.96 -3.91
N ASP A 451 45.57 -9.78 -3.91
CA ASP A 451 46.64 -9.42 -4.84
C ASP A 451 47.84 -8.87 -4.04
N PRO A 452 48.97 -9.55 -4.02
CA PRO A 452 50.19 -9.09 -3.37
C PRO A 452 51.14 -8.49 -4.41
N ARG A 453 51.19 -7.18 -4.58
CA ARG A 453 52.34 -6.45 -5.12
C ARG A 453 52.10 -4.94 -5.14
N ALA A 454 52.72 -4.24 -4.19
CA ALA A 454 53.55 -3.05 -4.39
C ALA A 454 53.82 -2.43 -3.02
N GLY A 455 55.05 -2.51 -2.64
CA GLY A 455 55.58 -1.91 -1.44
C GLY A 455 56.07 -0.48 -1.71
N GLN A 456 56.37 0.16 -0.57
CA GLN A 456 57.23 1.34 -0.41
C GLN A 456 56.69 2.67 -0.95
N ASP A 457 56.28 3.59 -0.10
CA ASP A 457 57.21 4.56 0.49
C ASP A 457 56.51 5.38 1.60
N ALA A 458 57.33 5.68 2.58
CA ALA A 458 57.04 6.49 3.76
C ALA A 458 56.96 7.98 3.44
N ALA A 459 56.17 8.74 4.22
CA ALA A 459 56.65 9.89 5.00
C ALA A 459 55.47 10.74 5.54
N THR A 460 55.33 10.75 6.84
CA THR A 460 55.21 11.92 7.76
C THR A 460 54.65 13.24 7.28
N MET A 461 53.66 13.72 8.01
CA MET A 461 53.47 15.03 8.72
C MET A 461 51.98 15.28 8.94
N SER A 462 51.47 15.27 10.16
CA SER A 462 51.49 16.22 11.25
C SER A 462 50.70 17.54 11.01
N VAL A 463 49.64 17.68 11.80
CA VAL A 463 49.10 18.92 12.42
C VAL A 463 48.62 20.06 11.52
N LEU A 464 47.33 20.26 11.46
CA LEU A 464 46.58 21.35 12.11
C LEU A 464 45.06 21.10 11.97
#